data_0d825236cd8bc42890d5e90ff74f4928
#
_entry.id   0d825236cd8bc42890d5e90ff74f4928
#
_cell.length_a   1.000
_cell.length_b   1.000
_cell.length_c   1.000
_cell.angle_alpha   90.00
_cell.angle_beta   90.00
_cell.angle_gamma   90.00
#
_symmetry.space_group_name_H-M   'P 1'
#
loop_
_entity.id
_entity.type
_entity.pdbx_description
1 polymer ?
#
loop_
_entity_poly.entity_id
_entity_poly.type
_entity_poly.pdbx_seq_one_letter_code
_entity_poly.pdbx_strand_id
1 'polypeptide(L)'
;MEITVTKITENYFAISDMAQTLGELKDAGFGINAQLKEKITNIAKNANAEFAGNHLVRKCSLRDLGESIHAFAEAAKTIGDAYLIYRARKPKEEEDELITRVRQLFTEKRYRYKERQEVSGQIEHHTVDFYIAPNGSRGLALAVLPHPSQLVAEAWGFKTQDIKNANKNLAVSVVYDSSRANDVSRTILDKMADVPVPSSAIGNLGTILYKAGIQEIRA
;
A
#
# COMPACT_ATOMS: atom_id res chain seq x y z
N MET A 1 12.61 17.09 -4.38
CA MET A 1 11.61 17.75 -5.27
C MET A 1 12.33 18.74 -6.15
N GLU A 2 12.17 18.61 -7.44
CA GLU A 2 12.71 19.53 -8.45
C GLU A 2 11.60 20.47 -8.93
N ILE A 3 11.89 21.76 -9.08
CA ILE A 3 10.94 22.76 -9.57
C ILE A 3 11.50 23.33 -10.85
N THR A 4 10.72 23.27 -11.92
CA THR A 4 11.09 23.81 -13.22
C THR A 4 10.37 25.13 -13.44
N VAL A 5 11.12 26.15 -13.86
CA VAL A 5 10.60 27.46 -14.24
C VAL A 5 10.77 27.65 -15.74
N THR A 6 9.66 27.81 -16.43
CA THR A 6 9.63 27.99 -17.89
C THR A 6 9.13 29.39 -18.25
N LYS A 7 9.88 30.12 -19.06
CA LYS A 7 9.47 31.43 -19.60
C LYS A 7 8.36 31.23 -20.64
N ILE A 8 7.18 31.83 -20.43
CA ILE A 8 6.05 31.81 -21.39
C ILE A 8 6.15 33.01 -22.31
N THR A 9 6.34 34.20 -21.72
CA THR A 9 6.55 35.46 -22.44
C THR A 9 7.65 36.25 -21.72
N GLU A 10 7.96 37.48 -22.18
CA GLU A 10 8.96 38.31 -21.51
C GLU A 10 8.65 38.59 -20.02
N ASN A 11 7.36 38.70 -19.69
CA ASN A 11 6.90 39.06 -18.34
C ASN A 11 6.15 37.96 -17.60
N TYR A 12 5.97 36.76 -18.21
CA TYR A 12 5.20 35.66 -17.63
C TYR A 12 5.96 34.34 -17.61
N PHE A 13 5.85 33.63 -16.51
CA PHE A 13 6.51 32.35 -16.26
C PHE A 13 5.52 31.29 -15.78
N ALA A 14 5.81 30.04 -16.12
CA ALA A 14 5.17 28.87 -15.54
C ALA A 14 6.16 28.17 -14.58
N ILE A 15 5.69 27.83 -13.40
CA ILE A 15 6.39 27.04 -12.41
C ILE A 15 5.71 25.66 -12.39
N SER A 16 6.48 24.58 -12.49
CA SER A 16 5.95 23.21 -12.49
C SER A 16 6.83 22.27 -11.67
N ASP A 17 6.20 21.27 -11.07
CA ASP A 17 6.86 20.13 -10.39
C ASP A 17 7.16 18.97 -11.34
N MET A 18 6.91 19.11 -12.63
CA MET A 18 7.07 18.05 -13.65
C MET A 18 6.37 16.73 -13.26
N ALA A 19 5.22 16.84 -12.64
CA ALA A 19 4.42 15.72 -12.10
C ALA A 19 5.06 14.95 -10.93
N GLN A 20 6.16 15.44 -10.36
CA GLN A 20 6.90 14.73 -9.32
C GLN A 20 6.05 14.55 -8.06
N THR A 21 5.32 15.58 -7.60
CA THR A 21 4.51 15.52 -6.37
C THR A 21 3.43 14.43 -6.43
N LEU A 22 2.69 14.30 -7.54
CA LEU A 22 1.69 13.25 -7.70
C LEU A 22 2.29 11.93 -8.19
N GLY A 23 3.42 11.97 -8.91
CA GLY A 23 4.17 10.79 -9.33
C GLY A 23 4.67 10.01 -8.13
N GLU A 24 5.38 10.64 -7.23
CA GLU A 24 5.87 10.02 -5.98
C GLU A 24 4.74 9.39 -5.15
N LEU A 25 3.56 10.04 -5.08
CA LEU A 25 2.40 9.47 -4.41
C LEU A 25 1.87 8.21 -5.10
N LYS A 26 1.84 8.19 -6.44
CA LYS A 26 1.39 7.02 -7.22
C LYS A 26 2.41 5.88 -7.18
N ASP A 27 3.70 6.19 -7.30
CA ASP A 27 4.79 5.23 -7.26
C ASP A 27 4.90 4.55 -5.88
N ALA A 28 4.56 5.29 -4.84
CA ALA A 28 4.40 4.73 -3.50
C ALA A 28 3.14 3.85 -3.32
N GLY A 29 2.40 3.56 -4.41
CA GLY A 29 1.25 2.64 -4.41
C GLY A 29 -0.06 3.26 -3.90
N PHE A 30 -0.17 4.60 -3.91
CA PHE A 30 -1.31 5.27 -3.32
C PHE A 30 -2.36 5.68 -4.35
N GLY A 31 -3.56 5.11 -4.20
CA GLY A 31 -4.74 5.58 -4.90
C GLY A 31 -5.17 6.96 -4.37
N ILE A 32 -5.26 7.95 -5.27
CA ILE A 32 -5.81 9.26 -4.93
C ILE A 32 -7.33 9.15 -4.98
N ASN A 33 -7.97 8.96 -3.81
CA ASN A 33 -9.42 8.95 -3.71
C ASN A 33 -10.01 10.38 -3.83
N ALA A 34 -11.34 10.48 -3.92
CA ALA A 34 -12.04 11.75 -4.11
C ALA A 34 -11.73 12.77 -2.98
N GLN A 35 -11.69 12.32 -1.73
CA GLN A 35 -11.41 13.20 -0.58
C GLN A 35 -9.98 13.73 -0.58
N LEU A 36 -9.00 12.89 -0.86
CA LEU A 36 -7.61 13.32 -0.98
C LEU A 36 -7.44 14.26 -2.18
N LYS A 37 -8.08 13.94 -3.31
CA LYS A 37 -8.07 14.79 -4.52
C LYS A 37 -8.63 16.18 -4.21
N GLU A 38 -9.75 16.26 -3.52
CA GLU A 38 -10.32 17.54 -3.10
C GLU A 38 -9.36 18.33 -2.22
N LYS A 39 -8.76 17.67 -1.22
CA LYS A 39 -7.84 18.31 -0.29
C LYS A 39 -6.58 18.84 -0.99
N ILE A 40 -5.93 18.05 -1.84
CA ILE A 40 -4.73 18.51 -2.57
C ILE A 40 -5.07 19.62 -3.57
N THR A 41 -6.26 19.56 -4.17
CA THR A 41 -6.75 20.63 -5.06
C THR A 41 -6.95 21.93 -4.29
N ASN A 42 -7.47 21.90 -3.07
CA ASN A 42 -7.63 23.08 -2.23
C ASN A 42 -6.28 23.65 -1.78
N ILE A 43 -5.29 22.80 -1.44
CA ILE A 43 -3.92 23.25 -1.13
C ILE A 43 -3.31 23.96 -2.35
N ALA A 44 -3.42 23.35 -3.53
CA ALA A 44 -2.93 23.97 -4.77
C ALA A 44 -3.58 25.35 -5.04
N LYS A 45 -4.90 25.44 -4.93
CA LYS A 45 -5.65 26.71 -5.13
C LYS A 45 -5.22 27.79 -4.16
N ASN A 46 -4.98 27.47 -2.89
CA ASN A 46 -4.51 28.45 -1.90
C ASN A 46 -3.13 29.03 -2.24
N ALA A 47 -2.33 28.29 -3.00
CA ALA A 47 -1.05 28.76 -3.53
C ALA A 47 -1.16 29.34 -4.94
N ASN A 48 -2.37 29.65 -5.43
CA ASN A 48 -2.62 30.06 -6.81
C ASN A 48 -2.01 29.10 -7.85
N ALA A 49 -2.03 27.81 -7.55
CA ALA A 49 -1.58 26.74 -8.43
C ALA A 49 -2.76 25.82 -8.82
N GLU A 50 -2.61 25.09 -9.89
CA GLU A 50 -3.61 24.14 -10.39
C GLU A 50 -2.96 22.86 -10.88
N PHE A 51 -3.74 21.78 -10.97
CA PHE A 51 -3.29 20.56 -11.60
C PHE A 51 -3.65 20.53 -13.08
N ALA A 52 -2.63 20.54 -13.94
CA ALA A 52 -2.74 20.25 -15.37
C ALA A 52 -2.37 18.77 -15.60
N GLY A 53 -3.38 17.90 -15.63
CA GLY A 53 -3.15 16.45 -15.57
C GLY A 53 -2.56 16.03 -14.21
N ASN A 54 -1.33 15.51 -14.22
CA ASN A 54 -0.60 15.16 -13.00
C ASN A 54 0.41 16.23 -12.56
N HIS A 55 0.58 17.29 -13.35
CA HIS A 55 1.53 18.37 -13.07
C HIS A 55 0.88 19.41 -12.17
N LEU A 56 1.52 19.77 -11.07
CA LEU A 56 1.20 20.97 -10.35
C LEU A 56 1.82 22.15 -11.12
N VAL A 57 1.02 23.15 -11.45
CA VAL A 57 1.45 24.30 -12.26
C VAL A 57 0.96 25.60 -11.63
N ARG A 58 1.82 26.63 -11.62
CA ARG A 58 1.49 28.00 -11.26
C ARG A 58 2.01 28.94 -12.34
N LYS A 59 1.20 29.92 -12.76
CA LYS A 59 1.62 31.00 -13.64
C LYS A 59 1.79 32.27 -12.83
N CYS A 60 2.84 33.05 -13.12
CA CYS A 60 3.12 34.29 -12.41
C CYS A 60 3.83 35.30 -13.31
N SER A 61 3.80 36.58 -12.90
CA SER A 61 4.59 37.64 -13.51
C SER A 61 6.06 37.55 -13.10
N LEU A 62 6.96 38.19 -13.85
CA LEU A 62 8.37 38.33 -13.48
C LEU A 62 8.53 39.00 -12.11
N ARG A 63 7.70 39.99 -11.80
CA ARG A 63 7.72 40.73 -10.54
C ARG A 63 7.46 39.82 -9.35
N ASP A 64 6.57 38.85 -9.49
CA ASP A 64 6.10 37.95 -8.40
C ASP A 64 6.82 36.60 -8.41
N LEU A 65 7.82 36.41 -9.29
CA LEU A 65 8.42 35.11 -9.55
C LEU A 65 9.02 34.48 -8.28
N GLY A 66 9.79 35.24 -7.50
CA GLY A 66 10.45 34.73 -6.29
C GLY A 66 9.45 34.26 -5.23
N GLU A 67 8.43 35.07 -4.95
CA GLU A 67 7.36 34.74 -4.01
C GLU A 67 6.54 33.55 -4.54
N SER A 68 6.31 33.52 -5.85
CA SER A 68 5.56 32.43 -6.49
C SER A 68 6.29 31.11 -6.42
N ILE A 69 7.61 31.06 -6.58
CA ILE A 69 8.42 29.86 -6.43
C ILE A 69 8.33 29.35 -4.99
N HIS A 70 8.46 30.26 -4.00
CA HIS A 70 8.39 29.88 -2.59
C HIS A 70 7.02 29.29 -2.22
N ALA A 71 5.93 30.01 -2.56
CA ALA A 71 4.58 29.55 -2.29
C ALA A 71 4.25 28.21 -3.01
N PHE A 72 4.78 28.04 -4.24
CA PHE A 72 4.63 26.80 -4.99
C PHE A 72 5.35 25.62 -4.31
N ALA A 73 6.61 25.85 -3.86
CA ALA A 73 7.39 24.85 -3.14
C ALA A 73 6.70 24.39 -1.84
N GLU A 74 6.19 25.37 -1.06
CA GLU A 74 5.42 25.08 0.16
C GLU A 74 4.13 24.30 -0.14
N ALA A 75 3.42 24.63 -1.21
CA ALA A 75 2.23 23.90 -1.63
C ALA A 75 2.56 22.46 -2.03
N ALA A 76 3.58 22.25 -2.84
CA ALA A 76 4.00 20.92 -3.27
C ALA A 76 4.44 20.05 -2.08
N LYS A 77 5.22 20.62 -1.14
CA LYS A 77 5.58 19.96 0.12
C LYS A 77 4.34 19.62 0.95
N THR A 78 3.43 20.59 1.13
CA THR A 78 2.20 20.40 1.92
C THR A 78 1.29 19.34 1.30
N ILE A 79 1.27 19.20 -0.02
CA ILE A 79 0.55 18.12 -0.72
C ILE A 79 1.17 16.75 -0.39
N GLY A 80 2.51 16.64 -0.41
CA GLY A 80 3.21 15.45 0.01
C GLY A 80 2.94 15.10 1.49
N ASP A 81 3.03 16.07 2.38
CA ASP A 81 2.76 15.92 3.82
C ASP A 81 1.28 15.62 4.11
N ALA A 82 0.34 16.22 3.36
CA ALA A 82 -1.10 15.97 3.50
C ALA A 82 -1.43 14.50 3.29
N TYR A 83 -0.68 13.84 2.43
CA TYR A 83 -0.81 12.42 2.21
C TYR A 83 -0.39 11.61 3.46
N LEU A 84 0.76 11.94 4.07
CA LEU A 84 1.23 11.29 5.29
C LEU A 84 0.25 11.49 6.45
N ILE A 85 -0.28 12.71 6.59
CA ILE A 85 -1.29 13.05 7.60
C ILE A 85 -2.62 12.35 7.31
N TYR A 86 -3.04 12.25 6.06
CA TYR A 86 -4.25 11.54 5.64
C TYR A 86 -4.13 10.05 5.95
N ARG A 87 -2.98 9.44 5.70
CA ARG A 87 -2.69 8.05 6.06
C ARG A 87 -2.69 7.83 7.57
N ALA A 88 -2.12 8.77 8.34
CA ALA A 88 -2.08 8.69 9.81
C ALA A 88 -3.45 8.92 10.46
N ARG A 89 -4.32 9.69 9.79
CA ARG A 89 -5.69 10.01 10.24
C ARG A 89 -6.76 9.16 9.58
N LYS A 90 -6.38 8.19 8.73
CA LYS A 90 -7.41 7.23 8.31
C LYS A 90 -8.15 6.82 9.58
N PRO A 91 -9.45 7.18 9.73
CA PRO A 91 -10.26 6.60 10.80
C PRO A 91 -10.00 5.09 10.71
N LYS A 92 -10.15 4.36 11.82
CA LYS A 92 -10.26 2.89 11.74
C LYS A 92 -11.22 2.60 10.60
N GLU A 93 -10.67 2.56 9.37
CA GLU A 93 -11.49 2.36 8.19
C GLU A 93 -12.28 1.11 8.45
N GLU A 94 -13.49 1.10 7.95
CA GLU A 94 -14.24 -0.10 7.69
C GLU A 94 -13.22 -1.15 7.36
N GLU A 95 -12.98 -1.98 8.37
CA GLU A 95 -11.91 -2.97 8.35
C GLU A 95 -12.10 -3.73 7.06
N ASP A 96 -11.09 -3.73 6.20
CA ASP A 96 -11.24 -4.22 4.83
C ASP A 96 -12.03 -5.52 4.87
N GLU A 97 -13.08 -5.60 4.09
CA GLU A 97 -14.00 -6.74 4.08
C GLU A 97 -13.24 -8.06 3.96
N LEU A 98 -12.11 -8.07 3.23
CA LEU A 98 -11.29 -9.25 3.07
C LEU A 98 -10.60 -9.65 4.38
N ILE A 99 -10.06 -8.70 5.14
CA ILE A 99 -9.47 -8.94 6.46
C ILE A 99 -10.54 -9.45 7.43
N THR A 100 -11.70 -8.83 7.44
CA THR A 100 -12.84 -9.22 8.28
C THR A 100 -13.29 -10.65 7.98
N ARG A 101 -13.37 -11.04 6.71
CA ARG A 101 -13.71 -12.40 6.28
C ARG A 101 -12.67 -13.43 6.72
N VAL A 102 -11.37 -13.12 6.62
CA VAL A 102 -10.30 -14.01 7.10
C VAL A 102 -10.39 -14.18 8.61
N ARG A 103 -10.59 -13.10 9.36
CA ARG A 103 -10.76 -13.12 10.81
C ARG A 103 -11.95 -13.98 11.24
N GLN A 104 -13.10 -13.78 10.62
CA GLN A 104 -14.30 -14.56 10.88
C GLN A 104 -14.02 -16.05 10.68
N LEU A 105 -13.40 -16.43 9.56
CA LEU A 105 -13.06 -17.81 9.26
C LEU A 105 -12.10 -18.41 10.30
N PHE A 106 -11.08 -17.67 10.73
CA PHE A 106 -10.15 -18.14 11.76
C PHE A 106 -10.84 -18.33 13.10
N THR A 107 -11.78 -17.46 13.43
CA THR A 107 -12.60 -17.58 14.66
C THR A 107 -13.54 -18.79 14.58
N GLU A 108 -14.26 -18.98 13.48
CA GLU A 108 -15.18 -20.11 13.25
C GLU A 108 -14.44 -21.46 13.30
N LYS A 109 -13.23 -21.49 12.70
CA LYS A 109 -12.36 -22.70 12.68
C LYS A 109 -11.51 -22.85 13.93
N ARG A 110 -11.65 -21.96 14.92
CA ARG A 110 -10.94 -21.98 16.22
C ARG A 110 -9.42 -22.00 16.08
N TYR A 111 -8.86 -21.32 15.05
CA TYR A 111 -7.42 -21.11 14.99
C TYR A 111 -6.97 -20.19 16.13
N ARG A 112 -5.85 -20.54 16.77
CA ARG A 112 -5.17 -19.66 17.72
C ARG A 112 -4.23 -18.74 16.96
N TYR A 113 -4.63 -17.52 16.70
CA TYR A 113 -3.86 -16.56 15.92
C TYR A 113 -3.58 -15.28 16.70
N LYS A 114 -2.57 -14.54 16.25
CA LYS A 114 -2.29 -13.15 16.65
C LYS A 114 -2.43 -12.26 15.42
N GLU A 115 -2.93 -11.05 15.61
CA GLU A 115 -3.03 -10.07 14.54
C GLU A 115 -1.86 -9.10 14.59
N ARG A 116 -1.48 -8.56 13.43
CA ARG A 116 -0.40 -7.57 13.25
C ARG A 116 0.89 -7.95 13.97
N GLN A 117 1.25 -9.22 13.84
CA GLN A 117 2.44 -9.75 14.49
C GLN A 117 3.70 -9.46 13.66
N GLU A 118 4.74 -9.00 14.33
CA GLU A 118 6.08 -8.95 13.74
C GLU A 118 6.67 -10.34 13.65
N VAL A 119 7.21 -10.68 12.48
CA VAL A 119 7.87 -11.95 12.19
C VAL A 119 9.28 -11.62 11.70
N SER A 120 10.27 -12.27 12.27
CA SER A 120 11.66 -12.09 11.86
C SER A 120 11.88 -12.66 10.46
N GLY A 121 12.40 -11.85 9.54
CA GLY A 121 13.05 -12.30 8.32
C GLY A 121 14.55 -12.51 8.52
N GLN A 122 15.23 -12.88 7.47
CA GLN A 122 16.70 -13.00 7.47
C GLN A 122 17.37 -11.61 7.46
N ILE A 123 16.74 -10.64 6.81
CA ILE A 123 17.27 -9.27 6.62
C ILE A 123 16.61 -8.30 7.60
N GLU A 124 15.28 -8.36 7.72
CA GLU A 124 14.50 -7.43 8.54
C GLU A 124 13.28 -8.07 9.18
N HIS A 125 12.59 -7.34 10.08
CA HIS A 125 11.32 -7.77 10.64
C HIS A 125 10.16 -7.33 9.75
N HIS A 126 9.18 -8.22 9.58
CA HIS A 126 8.00 -7.96 8.75
C HIS A 126 6.72 -8.08 9.56
N THR A 127 5.83 -7.11 9.45
CA THR A 127 4.48 -7.23 10.03
C THR A 127 3.60 -8.05 9.10
N VAL A 128 2.94 -9.08 9.65
CA VAL A 128 1.92 -9.89 8.97
C VAL A 128 0.55 -9.65 9.61
N ASP A 129 -0.52 -9.81 8.84
CA ASP A 129 -1.87 -9.54 9.33
C ASP A 129 -2.33 -10.58 10.32
N PHE A 130 -2.03 -11.87 10.06
CA PHE A 130 -2.35 -12.99 10.95
C PHE A 130 -1.15 -13.91 11.12
N TYR A 131 -0.93 -14.34 12.34
CA TYR A 131 0.15 -15.24 12.70
C TYR A 131 -0.36 -16.39 13.55
N ILE A 132 -0.03 -17.62 13.15
CA ILE A 132 -0.27 -18.84 13.93
C ILE A 132 1.09 -19.41 14.29
N ALA A 133 1.39 -19.49 15.60
CA ALA A 133 2.67 -20.02 16.07
C ALA A 133 2.79 -21.52 15.76
N PRO A 134 3.99 -22.02 15.41
CA PRO A 134 4.24 -23.44 15.31
C PRO A 134 3.94 -24.13 16.65
N ASN A 135 3.14 -25.19 16.63
CA ASN A 135 2.81 -25.97 17.83
C ASN A 135 2.71 -27.46 17.44
N GLY A 136 3.87 -28.12 17.32
CA GLY A 136 3.94 -29.50 16.83
C GLY A 136 3.57 -29.69 15.36
N SER A 137 3.14 -28.61 14.71
CA SER A 137 2.81 -28.49 13.30
C SER A 137 3.47 -27.26 12.70
N ARG A 138 3.37 -27.08 11.39
CA ARG A 138 3.87 -25.87 10.71
C ARG A 138 3.06 -24.66 11.16
N GLY A 139 3.73 -23.56 11.49
CA GLY A 139 3.08 -22.27 11.78
C GLY A 139 2.66 -21.54 10.49
N LEU A 140 1.98 -20.40 10.63
CA LEU A 140 1.50 -19.55 9.52
C LEU A 140 1.84 -18.10 9.75
N ALA A 141 2.42 -17.47 8.74
CA ALA A 141 2.47 -16.03 8.56
C ALA A 141 1.58 -15.67 7.36
N LEU A 142 0.49 -14.96 7.58
CA LEU A 142 -0.51 -14.66 6.55
C LEU A 142 -0.65 -13.16 6.36
N ALA A 143 -0.53 -12.72 5.12
CA ALA A 143 -0.84 -11.38 4.69
C ALA A 143 -2.17 -11.33 3.96
N VAL A 144 -2.90 -10.23 4.09
CA VAL A 144 -4.13 -9.95 3.36
C VAL A 144 -3.92 -8.73 2.47
N LEU A 145 -4.09 -8.91 1.17
CA LEU A 145 -3.86 -7.88 0.16
C LEU A 145 -5.17 -7.50 -0.56
N PRO A 146 -5.92 -6.54 -0.04
CA PRO A 146 -7.16 -6.08 -0.66
C PRO A 146 -6.95 -5.38 -2.00
N HIS A 147 -5.78 -4.80 -2.20
CA HIS A 147 -5.40 -4.06 -3.40
C HIS A 147 -4.03 -4.56 -3.93
N PRO A 148 -3.98 -5.74 -4.55
CA PRO A 148 -2.73 -6.36 -4.98
C PRO A 148 -2.23 -5.77 -6.30
N SER A 149 -1.73 -4.52 -6.28
CA SER A 149 -1.00 -3.95 -7.41
C SER A 149 0.31 -4.71 -7.65
N GLN A 150 0.92 -4.55 -8.82
CA GLN A 150 2.20 -5.19 -9.12
C GLN A 150 3.26 -4.85 -8.08
N LEU A 151 3.42 -3.58 -7.73
CA LEU A 151 4.38 -3.13 -6.73
C LEU A 151 4.13 -3.77 -5.35
N VAL A 152 2.86 -3.88 -4.94
CA VAL A 152 2.49 -4.55 -3.67
C VAL A 152 2.82 -6.04 -3.74
N ALA A 153 2.57 -6.71 -4.86
CA ALA A 153 2.89 -8.11 -5.05
C ALA A 153 4.40 -8.37 -5.03
N GLU A 154 5.20 -7.50 -5.67
CA GLU A 154 6.67 -7.56 -5.65
C GLU A 154 7.23 -7.36 -4.24
N ALA A 155 6.73 -6.35 -3.51
CA ALA A 155 7.12 -6.09 -2.13
C ALA A 155 6.80 -7.28 -1.21
N TRP A 156 5.63 -7.89 -1.37
CA TRP A 156 5.26 -9.09 -0.62
C TRP A 156 6.03 -10.33 -1.07
N GLY A 157 6.41 -10.43 -2.33
CA GLY A 157 7.32 -11.46 -2.82
C GLY A 157 8.66 -11.44 -2.08
N PHE A 158 9.26 -10.25 -1.94
CA PHE A 158 10.48 -10.07 -1.15
C PHE A 158 10.28 -10.45 0.32
N LYS A 159 9.26 -9.91 0.99
CA LYS A 159 8.95 -10.22 2.40
C LYS A 159 8.74 -11.72 2.62
N THR A 160 8.00 -12.36 1.73
CA THR A 160 7.75 -13.81 1.78
C THR A 160 9.06 -14.59 1.74
N GLN A 161 9.94 -14.27 0.81
CA GLN A 161 11.23 -14.94 0.68
C GLN A 161 12.11 -14.71 1.90
N ASP A 162 12.13 -13.50 2.44
CA ASP A 162 12.93 -13.14 3.61
C ASP A 162 12.45 -13.89 4.87
N ILE A 163 11.14 -13.93 5.11
CA ILE A 163 10.53 -14.69 6.21
C ILE A 163 10.82 -16.20 6.06
N LYS A 164 10.65 -16.78 4.87
CA LYS A 164 10.89 -18.20 4.59
C LYS A 164 12.34 -18.60 4.83
N ASN A 165 13.29 -17.74 4.49
CA ASN A 165 14.70 -17.99 4.70
C ASN A 165 15.06 -18.08 6.18
N ALA A 166 14.44 -17.26 7.02
CA ALA A 166 14.66 -17.25 8.47
C ALA A 166 13.89 -18.35 9.22
N ASN A 167 12.72 -18.78 8.69
CA ASN A 167 11.76 -19.59 9.46
C ASN A 167 11.31 -20.83 8.67
N LYS A 168 12.08 -21.91 8.74
CA LYS A 168 11.78 -23.17 8.00
C LYS A 168 10.46 -23.86 8.42
N ASN A 169 10.02 -23.64 9.65
CA ASN A 169 8.78 -24.22 10.20
C ASN A 169 7.57 -23.29 10.06
N LEU A 170 7.68 -22.21 9.29
CA LEU A 170 6.62 -21.26 9.06
C LEU A 170 6.20 -21.32 7.59
N ALA A 171 4.90 -21.49 7.34
CA ALA A 171 4.34 -21.28 6.00
C ALA A 171 4.03 -19.79 5.82
N VAL A 172 4.35 -19.24 4.69
CA VAL A 172 3.96 -17.88 4.33
C VAL A 172 2.82 -17.93 3.32
N SER A 173 1.68 -17.38 3.70
CA SER A 173 0.46 -17.34 2.89
C SER A 173 0.08 -15.91 2.56
N VAL A 174 -0.53 -15.74 1.41
CA VAL A 174 -1.09 -14.45 0.98
C VAL A 174 -2.53 -14.65 0.53
N VAL A 175 -3.47 -13.99 1.21
CA VAL A 175 -4.86 -13.86 0.74
C VAL A 175 -4.97 -12.56 -0.04
N TYR A 176 -5.42 -12.61 -1.29
CA TYR A 176 -5.49 -11.42 -2.13
C TYR A 176 -6.83 -11.28 -2.85
N ASP A 177 -7.26 -10.03 -3.11
CA ASP A 177 -8.46 -9.77 -3.89
C ASP A 177 -8.22 -10.11 -5.37
N SER A 178 -8.75 -11.26 -5.79
CA SER A 178 -8.60 -11.74 -7.16
C SER A 178 -9.32 -10.90 -8.20
N SER A 179 -10.32 -10.09 -7.81
CA SER A 179 -11.02 -9.19 -8.74
C SER A 179 -10.20 -7.94 -9.09
N ARG A 180 -9.27 -7.56 -8.21
CA ARG A 180 -8.41 -6.37 -8.35
C ARG A 180 -6.98 -6.70 -8.76
N ALA A 181 -6.58 -7.97 -8.70
CA ALA A 181 -5.26 -8.42 -9.11
C ALA A 181 -5.16 -8.49 -10.64
N ASN A 182 -4.13 -7.88 -11.22
CA ASN A 182 -3.77 -8.11 -12.62
C ASN A 182 -2.99 -9.42 -12.77
N ASP A 183 -2.76 -9.89 -14.00
CA ASP A 183 -2.11 -11.17 -14.26
C ASP A 183 -0.66 -11.22 -13.75
N VAL A 184 0.06 -10.09 -13.77
CA VAL A 184 1.42 -10.00 -13.25
C VAL A 184 1.42 -10.15 -11.73
N SER A 185 0.55 -9.42 -11.02
CA SER A 185 0.41 -9.51 -9.56
C SER A 185 0.06 -10.93 -9.12
N ARG A 186 -0.90 -11.58 -9.80
CA ARG A 186 -1.29 -12.98 -9.53
C ARG A 186 -0.10 -13.91 -9.70
N THR A 187 0.60 -13.81 -10.82
CA THR A 187 1.76 -14.66 -11.12
C THR A 187 2.84 -14.55 -10.05
N ILE A 188 3.11 -13.33 -9.55
CA ILE A 188 4.11 -13.10 -8.50
C ILE A 188 3.64 -13.76 -7.19
N LEU A 189 2.41 -13.47 -6.75
CA LEU A 189 1.88 -13.98 -5.49
C LEU A 189 1.80 -15.52 -5.49
N ASP A 190 1.34 -16.12 -6.61
CA ASP A 190 1.22 -17.57 -6.76
C ASP A 190 2.59 -18.28 -6.75
N LYS A 191 3.66 -17.63 -7.21
CA LYS A 191 5.01 -18.19 -7.21
C LYS A 191 5.75 -18.01 -5.88
N MET A 192 5.50 -16.91 -5.17
CA MET A 192 6.28 -16.54 -4.00
C MET A 192 5.70 -17.08 -2.69
N ALA A 193 4.38 -17.07 -2.53
CA ALA A 193 3.74 -17.61 -1.34
C ALA A 193 3.77 -19.15 -1.32
N ASP A 194 3.89 -19.75 -0.14
CA ASP A 194 3.71 -21.20 0.01
C ASP A 194 2.26 -21.59 -0.24
N VAL A 195 1.34 -20.70 0.13
CA VAL A 195 -0.10 -20.91 0.05
C VAL A 195 -0.77 -19.62 -0.44
N PRO A 196 -0.79 -19.36 -1.75
CA PRO A 196 -1.56 -18.24 -2.30
C PRO A 196 -3.04 -18.56 -2.28
N VAL A 197 -3.86 -17.62 -1.82
CA VAL A 197 -5.32 -17.80 -1.71
C VAL A 197 -6.04 -16.60 -2.34
N PRO A 198 -6.61 -16.75 -3.54
CA PRO A 198 -7.46 -15.70 -4.10
C PRO A 198 -8.74 -15.52 -3.29
N SER A 199 -9.29 -14.33 -3.24
CA SER A 199 -10.52 -14.00 -2.48
C SER A 199 -11.72 -14.87 -2.89
N SER A 200 -11.76 -15.34 -4.13
CA SER A 200 -12.76 -16.29 -4.62
C SER A 200 -12.68 -17.68 -3.96
N ALA A 201 -11.53 -18.06 -3.43
CA ALA A 201 -11.30 -19.35 -2.76
C ALA A 201 -11.26 -19.25 -1.23
N ILE A 202 -11.55 -18.08 -0.64
CA ILE A 202 -11.44 -17.85 0.80
C ILE A 202 -12.30 -18.80 1.63
N GLY A 203 -13.45 -19.22 1.13
CA GLY A 203 -14.32 -20.22 1.78
C GLY A 203 -13.63 -21.56 2.02
N ASN A 204 -12.61 -21.89 1.22
CA ASN A 204 -11.82 -23.11 1.31
C ASN A 204 -10.51 -22.92 2.09
N LEU A 205 -10.26 -21.73 2.67
CA LEU A 205 -8.99 -21.38 3.32
C LEU A 205 -8.59 -22.42 4.38
N GLY A 206 -9.52 -22.85 5.24
CA GLY A 206 -9.24 -23.88 6.24
C GLY A 206 -8.73 -25.19 5.63
N THR A 207 -9.35 -25.68 4.56
CA THR A 207 -8.91 -26.87 3.84
C THR A 207 -7.54 -26.68 3.18
N ILE A 208 -7.29 -25.49 2.63
CA ILE A 208 -6.02 -25.14 2.00
C ILE A 208 -4.90 -25.12 3.06
N LEU A 209 -5.13 -24.48 4.20
CA LEU A 209 -4.17 -24.41 5.32
C LEU A 209 -3.89 -25.79 5.90
N TYR A 210 -4.92 -26.64 6.06
CA TYR A 210 -4.75 -28.01 6.52
C TYR A 210 -3.84 -28.82 5.58
N LYS A 211 -4.03 -28.73 4.28
CA LYS A 211 -3.16 -29.37 3.27
C LYS A 211 -1.73 -28.84 3.32
N ALA A 212 -1.51 -27.61 3.74
CA ALA A 212 -0.19 -27.00 3.93
C ALA A 212 0.46 -27.38 5.28
N GLY A 213 -0.17 -28.26 6.08
CA GLY A 213 0.36 -28.73 7.36
C GLY A 213 0.05 -27.83 8.55
N ILE A 214 -0.88 -26.87 8.38
CA ILE A 214 -1.32 -25.98 9.44
C ILE A 214 -2.60 -26.57 10.05
N GLN A 215 -2.51 -27.00 11.29
CA GLN A 215 -3.60 -27.70 11.95
C GLN A 215 -4.50 -26.75 12.75
N GLU A 216 -5.80 -27.05 12.75
CA GLU A 216 -6.76 -26.47 13.71
C GLU A 216 -6.37 -26.96 15.10
N ILE A 217 -6.41 -26.08 16.10
CA ILE A 217 -6.24 -26.53 17.48
C ILE A 217 -7.55 -27.16 17.92
N ARG A 218 -7.59 -28.48 17.91
CA ARG A 218 -8.68 -29.20 18.58
C ARG A 218 -8.53 -28.93 20.08
N ALA A 219 -9.56 -28.29 20.65
CA ALA A 219 -9.66 -28.09 22.10
C ALA A 219 -9.81 -29.45 22.80
#